data_b5f8ccfdb72cfa565c01f20d64eb7344
#
_entry.id   b5f8ccfdb72cfa565c01f20d64eb7344
#
_cell.length_a   1.000
_cell.length_b   1.000
_cell.length_c   1.000
_cell.angle_alpha   90.00
_cell.angle_beta   90.00
_cell.angle_gamma   90.00
#
_symmetry.space_group_name_H-M   'P 1'
#
loop_
_entity.id
_entity.type
_entity.pdbx_description
1 polymer ?
#
loop_
_entity_poly.entity_id
_entity_poly.type
_entity_poly.pdbx_seq_one_letter_code
_entity_poly.pdbx_strand_id
1 'polypeptide(L)'
;MRIHGEAFMARLLLAFTACLCGTTPCQAQELNAKIMVNHSQIQGTDASVFDDLQQNLTQFVNERQWTNLQFAKNERIGCNINITVTKYDKGTNVFTCKAVVQANRPVYNSAYTTTLYSNTDNDFNFEYAQFEQLQFNEEQVDNQLTALMAYYAYLIIGMNLDSFAPMGGEDVLQRCLNIVNNAQNLNYTGWKAFDSNRNRFAIINDYMDGAMKPFRQLQYDYYRNGLDAMSTNAERGRANVTTALETDLKQSHEDRPLSLLPQIWTDYKRDELSSIYKGKGTQKEKQNIYDILFSINASQNMAWEKIKE
;
A
#
# COMPACT_ATOMS: atom_id res chain seq x y z
N MET A 1 38.96 57.67 -8.21
CA MET A 1 38.23 57.02 -7.12
C MET A 1 36.86 56.51 -7.58
N ARG A 2 36.71 55.98 -8.80
CA ARG A 2 35.45 55.45 -9.36
C ARG A 2 35.52 53.98 -9.84
N ILE A 3 36.71 53.36 -9.85
CA ILE A 3 36.92 52.01 -10.40
C ILE A 3 36.67 50.87 -9.41
N HIS A 4 36.69 51.14 -8.08
CA HIS A 4 36.46 50.09 -7.07
C HIS A 4 34.99 49.78 -6.76
N GLY A 5 34.06 50.69 -7.10
CA GLY A 5 32.63 50.48 -6.83
C GLY A 5 31.95 49.47 -7.79
N GLU A 6 32.36 49.49 -9.05
CA GLU A 6 31.72 48.61 -10.06
C GLU A 6 32.16 47.15 -9.91
N ALA A 7 33.40 46.88 -9.49
CA ALA A 7 33.89 45.54 -9.24
C ALA A 7 33.24 44.92 -7.97
N PHE A 8 32.89 45.75 -6.97
CA PHE A 8 32.23 45.29 -5.75
C PHE A 8 30.76 45.00 -6.03
N MET A 9 30.06 45.84 -6.80
CA MET A 9 28.67 45.59 -7.22
C MET A 9 28.52 44.35 -8.13
N ALA A 10 29.48 44.15 -9.07
CA ALA A 10 29.50 42.96 -9.91
C ALA A 10 29.73 41.65 -9.11
N ARG A 11 30.56 41.69 -8.09
CA ARG A 11 30.78 40.53 -7.17
C ARG A 11 29.60 40.27 -6.26
N LEU A 12 28.89 41.30 -5.82
CA LEU A 12 27.64 41.15 -5.05
C LEU A 12 26.48 40.57 -5.90
N LEU A 13 26.37 40.99 -7.15
CA LEU A 13 25.41 40.44 -8.09
C LEU A 13 25.71 38.97 -8.45
N LEU A 14 26.97 38.58 -8.63
CA LEU A 14 27.38 37.20 -8.87
C LEU A 14 27.13 36.31 -7.64
N ALA A 15 27.34 36.81 -6.41
CA ALA A 15 27.05 36.07 -5.18
C ALA A 15 25.53 35.89 -4.96
N PHE A 16 24.70 36.86 -5.36
CA PHE A 16 23.25 36.76 -5.25
C PHE A 16 22.65 35.79 -6.30
N THR A 17 23.25 35.73 -7.51
CA THR A 17 22.82 34.79 -8.55
C THR A 17 23.23 33.34 -8.23
N ALA A 18 24.33 33.12 -7.53
CA ALA A 18 24.77 31.79 -7.12
C ALA A 18 23.92 31.21 -5.97
N CYS A 19 23.28 32.06 -5.14
CA CYS A 19 22.37 31.59 -4.08
C CYS A 19 20.98 31.18 -4.58
N LEU A 20 20.57 31.55 -5.81
CA LEU A 20 19.26 31.19 -6.37
C LEU A 20 19.25 29.83 -7.11
N CYS A 21 20.39 29.19 -7.32
CA CYS A 21 20.48 27.91 -8.04
C CYS A 21 20.48 26.67 -7.14
N GLY A 22 20.11 26.75 -5.87
CA GLY A 22 20.30 25.67 -4.89
C GLY A 22 19.06 25.04 -4.27
N THR A 23 17.85 25.39 -4.66
CA THR A 23 16.64 24.69 -4.18
C THR A 23 15.91 24.02 -5.35
N THR A 24 16.49 22.93 -5.86
CA THR A 24 15.60 21.94 -6.51
C THR A 24 14.65 21.46 -5.41
N PRO A 25 13.33 21.64 -5.55
CA PRO A 25 12.40 21.01 -4.64
C PRO A 25 12.72 19.52 -4.70
N CYS A 26 13.22 18.96 -3.60
CA CYS A 26 13.29 17.52 -3.42
C CYS A 26 11.82 17.06 -3.51
N GLN A 27 11.40 16.62 -4.69
CA GLN A 27 10.05 16.10 -4.86
C GLN A 27 9.94 14.90 -3.93
N ALA A 28 9.13 15.06 -2.91
CA ALA A 28 8.85 14.03 -1.95
C ALA A 28 8.03 12.95 -2.66
N GLN A 29 8.70 11.88 -3.05
CA GLN A 29 8.08 10.67 -3.61
C GLN A 29 7.84 9.72 -2.45
N GLU A 30 6.60 9.36 -2.21
CA GLU A 30 6.21 8.55 -1.06
C GLU A 30 6.49 7.06 -1.30
N LEU A 31 6.43 6.62 -2.57
CA LEU A 31 6.53 5.23 -2.95
C LEU A 31 7.90 4.90 -3.56
N ASN A 32 8.34 3.66 -3.32
CA ASN A 32 9.42 2.99 -4.02
C ASN A 32 8.86 1.70 -4.61
N ALA A 33 8.10 1.84 -5.70
CA ALA A 33 7.38 0.76 -6.33
C ALA A 33 8.26 0.01 -7.34
N LYS A 34 8.24 -1.33 -7.24
CA LYS A 34 8.73 -2.23 -8.27
C LYS A 34 7.54 -2.82 -9.00
N ILE A 35 7.40 -2.52 -10.28
CA ILE A 35 6.31 -3.02 -11.12
C ILE A 35 6.88 -4.05 -12.07
N MET A 36 6.23 -5.21 -12.16
CA MET A 36 6.59 -6.29 -13.07
C MET A 36 5.37 -6.67 -13.91
N VAL A 37 5.54 -6.74 -15.23
CA VAL A 37 4.51 -7.16 -16.17
C VAL A 37 4.89 -8.52 -16.72
N ASN A 38 4.26 -9.57 -16.22
CA ASN A 38 4.45 -10.93 -16.68
C ASN A 38 3.49 -11.24 -17.85
N HIS A 39 4.04 -11.43 -19.03
CA HIS A 39 3.31 -11.73 -20.26
C HIS A 39 3.65 -13.12 -20.83
N SER A 40 4.17 -14.05 -20.03
CA SER A 40 4.62 -15.37 -20.44
C SER A 40 3.52 -16.24 -21.10
N GLN A 41 2.23 -15.89 -20.83
CA GLN A 41 1.07 -16.57 -21.44
C GLN A 41 0.69 -15.99 -22.82
N ILE A 42 1.26 -14.86 -23.23
CA ILE A 42 0.92 -14.19 -24.47
C ILE A 42 1.90 -14.60 -25.57
N GLN A 43 1.37 -15.10 -26.69
CA GLN A 43 2.16 -15.51 -27.85
C GLN A 43 1.87 -14.60 -29.05
N GLY A 44 2.85 -14.44 -29.93
CA GLY A 44 2.68 -13.71 -31.19
C GLY A 44 2.58 -12.19 -31.05
N THR A 45 2.97 -11.63 -29.89
CA THR A 45 3.03 -10.19 -29.64
C THR A 45 4.47 -9.78 -29.39
N ASP A 46 4.86 -8.61 -29.89
CA ASP A 46 6.15 -8.01 -29.58
C ASP A 46 6.24 -7.72 -28.09
N ALA A 47 7.31 -8.17 -27.45
CA ALA A 47 7.55 -7.96 -26.02
C ALA A 47 7.69 -6.46 -25.67
N SER A 48 8.05 -5.63 -26.62
CA SER A 48 8.27 -4.19 -26.42
C SER A 48 7.07 -3.44 -25.84
N VAL A 49 5.83 -3.87 -26.14
CA VAL A 49 4.62 -3.23 -25.57
C VAL A 49 4.50 -3.49 -24.06
N PHE A 50 4.92 -4.67 -23.59
CA PHE A 50 4.89 -5.01 -22.17
C PHE A 50 6.04 -4.36 -21.40
N ASP A 51 7.20 -4.26 -22.03
CA ASP A 51 8.37 -3.56 -21.45
C ASP A 51 8.10 -2.05 -21.31
N ASP A 52 7.50 -1.46 -22.35
CA ASP A 52 7.08 -0.06 -22.33
C ASP A 52 6.02 0.21 -21.25
N LEU A 53 5.00 -0.64 -21.15
CA LEU A 53 4.00 -0.58 -20.10
C LEU A 53 4.63 -0.63 -18.69
N GLN A 54 5.55 -1.59 -18.48
CA GLN A 54 6.23 -1.74 -17.18
C GLN A 54 7.05 -0.51 -16.83
N GLN A 55 7.81 0.03 -17.78
CA GLN A 55 8.62 1.24 -17.58
C GLN A 55 7.73 2.45 -17.28
N ASN A 56 6.69 2.65 -18.07
CA ASN A 56 5.79 3.79 -17.95
C ASN A 56 5.01 3.77 -16.61
N LEU A 57 4.51 2.61 -16.19
CA LEU A 57 3.87 2.44 -14.88
C LEU A 57 4.85 2.68 -13.72
N THR A 58 6.08 2.18 -13.84
CA THR A 58 7.11 2.36 -12.81
C THR A 58 7.44 3.84 -12.65
N GLN A 59 7.58 4.56 -13.76
CA GLN A 59 7.79 5.99 -13.76
C GLN A 59 6.60 6.74 -13.18
N PHE A 60 5.38 6.46 -13.65
CA PHE A 60 4.15 7.09 -13.20
C PHE A 60 3.96 7.00 -11.68
N VAL A 61 4.18 5.82 -11.09
CA VAL A 61 3.98 5.62 -9.64
C VAL A 61 5.09 6.27 -8.82
N ASN A 62 6.35 6.20 -9.27
CA ASN A 62 7.50 6.64 -8.48
C ASN A 62 7.84 8.11 -8.63
N GLU A 63 7.48 8.74 -9.75
CA GLU A 63 7.82 10.16 -9.97
C GLU A 63 6.69 11.11 -9.59
N ARG A 64 5.47 10.60 -9.42
CA ARG A 64 4.33 11.41 -8.98
C ARG A 64 4.41 11.67 -7.48
N GLN A 65 4.15 12.92 -7.10
CA GLN A 65 3.86 13.29 -5.72
C GLN A 65 2.38 12.99 -5.43
N TRP A 66 2.12 12.05 -4.51
CA TRP A 66 0.77 11.61 -4.17
C TRP A 66 0.13 12.43 -3.06
N THR A 67 0.96 12.96 -2.16
CA THR A 67 0.52 13.79 -1.02
C THR A 67 1.40 15.02 -0.87
N ASN A 68 1.04 15.91 0.05
CA ASN A 68 1.89 17.06 0.41
C ASN A 68 2.90 16.71 1.52
N LEU A 69 2.97 15.43 1.93
CA LEU A 69 3.90 14.97 2.95
C LEU A 69 5.32 14.85 2.35
N GLN A 70 6.32 15.05 3.19
CA GLN A 70 7.71 14.89 2.78
C GLN A 70 8.28 13.60 3.35
N PHE A 71 8.70 12.71 2.45
CA PHE A 71 9.37 11.45 2.79
C PHE A 71 10.86 11.56 2.46
N ALA A 72 11.72 11.25 3.40
CA ALA A 72 13.13 11.05 3.09
C ALA A 72 13.29 9.79 2.21
N LYS A 73 14.38 9.70 1.45
CA LYS A 73 14.60 8.58 0.51
C LYS A 73 14.52 7.20 1.18
N ASN A 74 14.95 7.09 2.42
CA ASN A 74 14.90 5.87 3.23
C ASN A 74 13.55 5.63 3.92
N GLU A 75 12.61 6.59 3.86
CA GLU A 75 11.25 6.48 4.41
C GLU A 75 10.23 6.09 3.34
N ARG A 76 10.63 6.07 2.06
CA ARG A 76 9.74 5.66 0.98
C ARG A 76 9.20 4.26 1.21
N ILE A 77 7.92 4.11 0.97
CA ILE A 77 7.20 2.85 1.17
C ILE A 77 7.56 1.88 0.05
N GLY A 78 8.25 0.80 0.40
CA GLY A 78 8.55 -0.25 -0.55
C GLY A 78 7.29 -1.03 -0.94
N CYS A 79 6.99 -1.09 -2.24
CA CYS A 79 5.88 -1.91 -2.72
C CYS A 79 6.24 -2.64 -4.03
N ASN A 80 5.58 -3.78 -4.24
CA ASN A 80 5.70 -4.60 -5.44
C ASN A 80 4.31 -4.75 -6.06
N ILE A 81 4.19 -4.50 -7.36
CA ILE A 81 2.97 -4.72 -8.14
C ILE A 81 3.32 -5.67 -9.28
N ASN A 82 2.89 -6.92 -9.14
CA ASN A 82 3.13 -7.96 -10.13
C ASN A 82 1.86 -8.16 -10.98
N ILE A 83 1.87 -7.65 -12.20
CA ILE A 83 0.76 -7.73 -13.14
C ILE A 83 0.99 -8.94 -14.04
N THR A 84 0.06 -9.90 -14.01
CA THR A 84 0.06 -11.06 -14.91
C THR A 84 -0.96 -10.84 -16.02
N VAL A 85 -0.48 -10.69 -17.25
CA VAL A 85 -1.31 -10.56 -18.45
C VAL A 85 -1.79 -11.93 -18.85
N THR A 86 -3.10 -12.18 -18.76
CA THR A 86 -3.73 -13.45 -19.13
C THR A 86 -4.27 -13.42 -20.57
N LYS A 87 -4.64 -12.22 -21.06
CA LYS A 87 -5.05 -11.99 -22.45
C LYS A 87 -4.65 -10.58 -22.88
N TYR A 88 -4.25 -10.44 -24.13
CA TYR A 88 -4.00 -9.15 -24.78
C TYR A 88 -4.68 -9.12 -26.15
N ASP A 89 -5.51 -8.13 -26.39
CA ASP A 89 -6.13 -7.86 -27.68
C ASP A 89 -5.37 -6.73 -28.38
N LYS A 90 -4.56 -7.10 -29.38
CA LYS A 90 -3.74 -6.14 -30.12
C LYS A 90 -4.56 -5.17 -30.96
N GLY A 91 -5.79 -5.56 -31.36
CA GLY A 91 -6.66 -4.71 -32.17
C GLY A 91 -7.29 -3.55 -31.39
N THR A 92 -7.53 -3.76 -30.11
CA THR A 92 -8.18 -2.81 -29.19
C THR A 92 -7.27 -2.31 -28.08
N ASN A 93 -6.02 -2.82 -27.99
CA ASN A 93 -5.07 -2.52 -26.90
C ASN A 93 -5.59 -2.87 -25.49
N VAL A 94 -6.51 -3.83 -25.39
CA VAL A 94 -7.12 -4.26 -24.11
C VAL A 94 -6.29 -5.35 -23.49
N PHE A 95 -5.93 -5.14 -22.22
CA PHE A 95 -5.22 -6.09 -21.37
C PHE A 95 -6.20 -6.70 -20.36
N THR A 96 -6.28 -8.02 -20.33
CA THR A 96 -6.96 -8.77 -19.25
C THR A 96 -5.89 -9.28 -18.31
N CYS A 97 -5.93 -8.83 -17.06
CA CYS A 97 -4.85 -9.05 -16.11
C CYS A 97 -5.36 -9.43 -14.72
N LYS A 98 -4.44 -10.00 -13.94
CA LYS A 98 -4.51 -10.08 -12.48
C LYS A 98 -3.30 -9.37 -11.92
N ALA A 99 -3.43 -8.74 -10.77
CA ALA A 99 -2.30 -8.12 -10.09
C ALA A 99 -2.17 -8.61 -8.66
N VAL A 100 -0.94 -8.91 -8.25
CA VAL A 100 -0.60 -9.08 -6.83
C VAL A 100 0.07 -7.80 -6.37
N VAL A 101 -0.55 -7.12 -5.41
CA VAL A 101 -0.06 -5.88 -4.83
C VAL A 101 0.41 -6.15 -3.41
N GLN A 102 1.66 -5.82 -3.14
CA GLN A 102 2.26 -5.99 -1.82
C GLN A 102 3.01 -4.71 -1.42
N ALA A 103 2.81 -4.28 -0.18
CA ALA A 103 3.57 -3.19 0.43
C ALA A 103 4.23 -3.67 1.72
N ASN A 104 5.40 -3.13 2.02
CA ASN A 104 6.20 -3.50 3.17
C ASN A 104 6.53 -2.27 4.02
N ARG A 105 6.69 -2.49 5.31
CA ARG A 105 7.08 -1.49 6.29
C ARG A 105 8.31 -1.97 7.08
N PRO A 106 9.38 -1.17 7.20
CA PRO A 106 10.49 -1.50 8.09
C PRO A 106 10.02 -1.44 9.55
N VAL A 107 10.47 -2.39 10.36
CA VAL A 107 10.26 -2.38 11.81
C VAL A 107 11.37 -1.54 12.46
N TYR A 108 10.97 -0.62 13.35
CA TYR A 108 11.88 0.32 14.00
C TYR A 108 13.08 -0.37 14.66
N ASN A 109 14.24 0.16 14.44
CA ASN A 109 15.52 -0.30 15.01
C ASN A 109 15.80 -1.79 14.81
N SER A 110 15.40 -2.34 13.65
CA SER A 110 15.65 -3.74 13.28
C SER A 110 15.95 -3.86 11.79
N ALA A 111 16.51 -5.00 11.37
CA ALA A 111 16.66 -5.34 9.96
C ALA A 111 15.39 -6.01 9.38
N TYR A 112 14.36 -6.21 10.22
CA TYR A 112 13.12 -6.88 9.82
C TYR A 112 12.19 -5.93 9.08
N THR A 113 11.60 -6.44 8.01
CA THR A 113 10.58 -5.75 7.23
C THR A 113 9.30 -6.56 7.28
N THR A 114 8.22 -5.94 7.73
CA THR A 114 6.90 -6.57 7.86
C THR A 114 6.01 -6.23 6.66
N THR A 115 5.12 -7.14 6.29
CA THR A 115 4.12 -6.87 5.25
C THR A 115 3.05 -5.92 5.79
N LEU A 116 2.89 -4.79 5.13
CA LEU A 116 1.84 -3.80 5.44
C LEU A 116 0.52 -4.16 4.77
N TYR A 117 0.59 -4.59 3.51
CA TYR A 117 -0.55 -4.99 2.70
C TYR A 117 -0.13 -6.07 1.70
N SER A 118 -0.98 -7.06 1.47
CA SER A 118 -0.83 -7.99 0.36
C SER A 118 -2.19 -8.53 -0.06
N ASN A 119 -2.54 -8.35 -1.33
CA ASN A 119 -3.78 -8.88 -1.89
C ASN A 119 -3.65 -9.12 -3.38
N THR A 120 -4.51 -10.01 -3.91
CA THR A 120 -4.64 -10.27 -5.34
C THR A 120 -5.88 -9.56 -5.88
N ASP A 121 -5.70 -8.68 -6.86
CA ASP A 121 -6.77 -8.08 -7.64
C ASP A 121 -6.99 -8.92 -8.91
N ASN A 122 -8.13 -9.54 -9.02
CA ASN A 122 -8.50 -10.37 -10.18
C ASN A 122 -9.15 -9.55 -11.31
N ASP A 123 -9.49 -8.29 -11.05
CA ASP A 123 -10.19 -7.37 -11.96
C ASP A 123 -9.26 -6.25 -12.45
N PHE A 124 -8.00 -6.59 -12.71
CA PHE A 124 -6.96 -5.63 -13.09
C PHE A 124 -6.89 -5.44 -14.62
N ASN A 125 -8.06 -5.19 -15.24
CA ASN A 125 -8.17 -5.04 -16.68
C ASN A 125 -8.11 -3.56 -17.07
N PHE A 126 -7.47 -3.26 -18.22
CA PHE A 126 -7.28 -1.89 -18.69
C PHE A 126 -7.01 -1.86 -20.20
N GLU A 127 -7.06 -0.67 -20.79
CA GLU A 127 -6.54 -0.34 -22.10
C GLU A 127 -5.22 0.41 -21.97
N TYR A 128 -4.27 0.13 -22.86
CA TYR A 128 -3.00 0.84 -22.91
C TYR A 128 -2.41 0.78 -24.32
N ALA A 129 -2.14 1.94 -24.90
CA ALA A 129 -1.42 2.05 -26.15
C ALA A 129 0.07 2.28 -25.90
N GLN A 130 0.93 1.61 -26.66
CA GLN A 130 2.37 1.79 -26.53
C GLN A 130 2.77 3.27 -26.68
N PHE A 131 3.64 3.76 -25.79
CA PHE A 131 4.07 5.14 -25.65
C PHE A 131 2.98 6.14 -25.21
N GLU A 132 1.86 5.66 -24.68
CA GLU A 132 0.84 6.50 -24.08
C GLU A 132 1.39 7.22 -22.85
N GLN A 133 1.13 8.53 -22.75
CA GLN A 133 1.47 9.31 -21.56
C GLN A 133 0.40 9.13 -20.49
N LEU A 134 0.78 8.56 -19.36
CA LEU A 134 -0.11 8.35 -18.24
C LEU A 134 -0.33 9.66 -17.46
N GLN A 135 -1.56 10.15 -17.51
CA GLN A 135 -1.99 11.32 -16.74
C GLN A 135 -3.14 10.93 -15.82
N PHE A 136 -3.16 11.51 -14.63
CA PHE A 136 -4.21 11.24 -13.64
C PHE A 136 -4.68 12.54 -13.00
N ASN A 137 -5.99 12.72 -12.99
CA ASN A 137 -6.69 13.78 -12.28
C ASN A 137 -7.71 13.15 -11.32
N GLU A 138 -7.63 13.52 -10.03
CA GLU A 138 -8.55 12.98 -9.01
C GLU A 138 -9.98 13.43 -9.18
N GLU A 139 -10.18 14.65 -9.70
CA GLU A 139 -11.52 15.22 -9.91
C GLU A 139 -12.21 14.62 -11.14
N GLN A 140 -11.40 14.15 -12.11
CA GLN A 140 -11.90 13.57 -13.35
C GLN A 140 -11.15 12.26 -13.65
N VAL A 141 -11.69 11.17 -13.14
CA VAL A 141 -11.16 9.82 -13.38
C VAL A 141 -11.71 9.30 -14.71
N ASP A 142 -10.90 9.37 -15.76
CA ASP A 142 -11.25 9.03 -17.13
C ASP A 142 -10.43 7.88 -17.74
N ASN A 143 -9.35 7.46 -17.10
CA ASN A 143 -8.49 6.38 -17.55
C ASN A 143 -8.39 5.27 -16.49
N GLN A 144 -8.70 4.04 -16.90
CA GLN A 144 -8.75 2.87 -16.01
C GLN A 144 -7.39 2.53 -15.42
N LEU A 145 -6.31 2.54 -16.24
CA LEU A 145 -4.98 2.15 -15.79
C LEU A 145 -4.43 3.11 -14.73
N THR A 146 -4.58 4.41 -14.97
CA THR A 146 -4.13 5.42 -13.99
C THR A 146 -4.99 5.43 -12.72
N ALA A 147 -6.30 5.12 -12.83
CA ALA A 147 -7.18 4.93 -11.68
C ALA A 147 -6.74 3.75 -10.81
N LEU A 148 -6.37 2.61 -11.41
CA LEU A 148 -5.83 1.45 -10.71
C LEU A 148 -4.56 1.79 -9.94
N MET A 149 -3.61 2.45 -10.60
CA MET A 149 -2.35 2.84 -9.95
C MET A 149 -2.57 3.84 -8.81
N ALA A 150 -3.43 4.85 -9.03
CA ALA A 150 -3.75 5.86 -8.03
C ALA A 150 -4.47 5.26 -6.81
N TYR A 151 -5.41 4.32 -7.03
CA TYR A 151 -6.08 3.60 -5.96
C TYR A 151 -5.06 2.89 -5.05
N TYR A 152 -4.14 2.10 -5.63
CA TYR A 152 -3.15 1.38 -4.84
C TYR A 152 -2.12 2.31 -4.19
N ALA A 153 -1.74 3.40 -4.85
CA ALA A 153 -0.86 4.40 -4.27
C ALA A 153 -1.48 5.01 -2.99
N TYR A 154 -2.71 5.50 -3.07
CA TYR A 154 -3.38 6.10 -1.90
C TYR A 154 -3.71 5.07 -0.82
N LEU A 155 -4.14 3.85 -1.19
CA LEU A 155 -4.39 2.79 -0.23
C LEU A 155 -3.13 2.47 0.58
N ILE A 156 -2.00 2.25 -0.10
CA ILE A 156 -0.73 1.90 0.54
C ILE A 156 -0.22 3.05 1.43
N ILE A 157 -0.25 4.28 0.92
CA ILE A 157 0.20 5.45 1.70
C ILE A 157 -0.69 5.64 2.92
N GLY A 158 -2.00 5.57 2.77
CA GLY A 158 -2.95 5.72 3.87
C GLY A 158 -2.80 4.65 4.95
N MET A 159 -2.66 3.37 4.56
CA MET A 159 -2.38 2.29 5.50
C MET A 159 -1.03 2.46 6.21
N ASN A 160 -0.01 2.94 5.48
CA ASN A 160 1.28 3.23 6.09
C ASN A 160 1.16 4.32 7.16
N LEU A 161 0.43 5.38 6.88
CA LEU A 161 0.18 6.46 7.85
C LEU A 161 -0.59 5.97 9.08
N ASP A 162 -1.63 5.14 8.91
CA ASP A 162 -2.35 4.49 10.02
C ASP A 162 -1.40 3.62 10.87
N SER A 163 -0.35 3.04 10.29
CA SER A 163 0.63 2.25 11.05
C SER A 163 1.57 3.08 11.93
N PHE A 164 1.61 4.40 11.75
CA PHE A 164 2.44 5.34 12.55
C PHE A 164 1.63 6.20 13.52
N ALA A 165 0.36 6.47 13.22
CA ALA A 165 -0.53 7.25 14.08
C ALA A 165 -1.97 6.73 13.97
N PRO A 166 -2.75 6.72 15.08
CA PRO A 166 -4.16 6.34 15.03
C PRO A 166 -4.93 7.19 14.02
N MET A 167 -5.60 6.55 13.05
CA MET A 167 -6.33 7.22 11.96
C MET A 167 -5.47 8.19 11.14
N GLY A 168 -4.14 8.04 11.14
CA GLY A 168 -3.21 8.97 10.49
C GLY A 168 -3.36 9.07 8.97
N GLY A 169 -3.93 8.04 8.35
CA GLY A 169 -4.17 7.97 6.90
C GLY A 169 -5.52 8.51 6.44
N GLU A 170 -6.37 9.11 7.31
CA GLU A 170 -7.75 9.47 7.01
C GLU A 170 -7.90 10.23 5.70
N ASP A 171 -7.19 11.34 5.53
CA ASP A 171 -7.31 12.21 4.35
C ASP A 171 -6.88 11.47 3.07
N VAL A 172 -5.84 10.65 3.14
CA VAL A 172 -5.31 9.91 2.00
C VAL A 172 -6.25 8.76 1.60
N LEU A 173 -6.80 8.06 2.59
CA LEU A 173 -7.79 6.99 2.37
C LEU A 173 -9.10 7.54 1.85
N GLN A 174 -9.50 8.75 2.27
CA GLN A 174 -10.66 9.43 1.69
C GLN A 174 -10.46 9.72 0.20
N ARG A 175 -9.25 10.11 -0.23
CA ARG A 175 -8.91 10.26 -1.67
C ARG A 175 -9.00 8.93 -2.40
N CYS A 176 -8.54 7.84 -1.78
CA CYS A 176 -8.70 6.49 -2.31
C CYS A 176 -10.17 6.12 -2.53
N LEU A 177 -11.05 6.41 -1.56
CA LEU A 177 -12.49 6.19 -1.66
C LEU A 177 -13.13 7.05 -2.77
N ASN A 178 -12.68 8.30 -2.92
CA ASN A 178 -13.16 9.18 -3.98
C ASN A 178 -12.81 8.64 -5.38
N ILE A 179 -11.60 8.07 -5.56
CA ILE A 179 -11.25 7.39 -6.83
C ILE A 179 -12.22 6.26 -7.13
N VAL A 180 -12.52 5.40 -6.15
CA VAL A 180 -13.45 4.29 -6.34
C VAL A 180 -14.82 4.80 -6.77
N ASN A 181 -15.34 5.85 -6.14
CA ASN A 181 -16.62 6.45 -6.48
C ASN A 181 -16.63 7.03 -7.89
N ASN A 182 -15.57 7.74 -8.30
CA ASN A 182 -15.46 8.35 -9.62
C ASN A 182 -15.22 7.30 -10.73
N ALA A 183 -14.48 6.23 -10.44
CA ALA A 183 -14.15 5.16 -11.38
C ALA A 183 -15.35 4.23 -11.72
N GLN A 184 -16.47 4.32 -10.99
CA GLN A 184 -17.67 3.52 -11.30
C GLN A 184 -18.21 3.78 -12.71
N ASN A 185 -17.91 4.94 -13.29
CA ASN A 185 -18.33 5.33 -14.63
C ASN A 185 -17.43 4.76 -15.75
N LEU A 186 -16.28 4.15 -15.41
CA LEU A 186 -15.35 3.60 -16.40
C LEU A 186 -15.78 2.26 -17.02
N ASN A 187 -16.91 1.69 -16.57
CA ASN A 187 -17.46 0.41 -17.04
C ASN A 187 -16.51 -0.80 -16.90
N TYR A 188 -15.57 -0.75 -15.95
CA TYR A 188 -14.73 -1.88 -15.57
C TYR A 188 -15.19 -2.48 -14.24
N THR A 189 -14.96 -3.79 -14.08
CA THR A 189 -15.24 -4.51 -12.82
C THR A 189 -14.30 -4.08 -11.69
N GLY A 190 -14.75 -4.30 -10.46
CA GLY A 190 -13.96 -4.06 -9.26
C GLY A 190 -14.18 -2.69 -8.59
N TRP A 191 -14.95 -1.78 -9.22
CA TRP A 191 -15.27 -0.48 -8.66
C TRP A 191 -16.64 -0.37 -8.00
N LYS A 192 -17.49 -1.40 -8.16
CA LYS A 192 -18.90 -1.39 -7.68
C LYS A 192 -19.11 -2.40 -6.55
N ALA A 193 -20.03 -2.08 -5.65
CA ALA A 193 -20.35 -2.88 -4.46
C ALA A 193 -20.74 -4.32 -4.76
N PHE A 194 -21.43 -4.57 -5.87
CA PHE A 194 -22.04 -5.86 -6.18
C PHE A 194 -21.18 -6.75 -7.08
N ASP A 195 -20.03 -6.25 -7.55
CA ASP A 195 -19.15 -7.03 -8.42
C ASP A 195 -18.47 -8.18 -7.63
N SER A 196 -18.00 -7.91 -6.41
CA SER A 196 -17.33 -8.87 -5.52
C SER A 196 -17.17 -8.28 -4.11
N ASN A 197 -17.10 -9.13 -3.09
CA ASN A 197 -16.77 -8.72 -1.72
C ASN A 197 -15.25 -8.60 -1.47
N ARG A 198 -14.41 -8.88 -2.48
CA ARG A 198 -12.93 -8.77 -2.43
C ARG A 198 -12.37 -7.73 -3.39
N ASN A 199 -13.22 -6.96 -4.02
CA ASN A 199 -12.80 -5.95 -4.98
C ASN A 199 -12.31 -4.64 -4.31
N ARG A 200 -11.85 -3.72 -5.12
CA ARG A 200 -11.34 -2.42 -4.66
C ARG A 200 -12.38 -1.60 -3.89
N PHE A 201 -13.64 -1.65 -4.36
CA PHE A 201 -14.75 -0.99 -3.66
C PHE A 201 -14.91 -1.55 -2.23
N ALA A 202 -15.04 -2.87 -2.10
CA ALA A 202 -15.27 -3.51 -0.80
C ALA A 202 -14.13 -3.22 0.17
N ILE A 203 -12.87 -3.29 -0.28
CA ILE A 203 -11.69 -3.05 0.54
C ILE A 203 -11.69 -1.63 1.12
N ILE A 204 -11.78 -0.60 0.29
CA ILE A 204 -11.69 0.78 0.79
C ILE A 204 -12.95 1.22 1.52
N ASN A 205 -14.14 0.77 1.07
CA ASN A 205 -15.39 1.08 1.72
C ASN A 205 -15.45 0.51 3.14
N ASP A 206 -15.04 -0.75 3.32
CA ASP A 206 -14.93 -1.35 4.65
C ASP A 206 -13.85 -0.67 5.48
N TYR A 207 -12.69 -0.37 4.92
CA TYR A 207 -11.60 0.30 5.63
C TYR A 207 -12.00 1.68 6.16
N MET A 208 -12.89 2.40 5.46
CA MET A 208 -13.41 3.72 5.85
C MET A 208 -14.73 3.66 6.63
N ASP A 209 -15.31 2.48 6.83
CA ASP A 209 -16.53 2.31 7.62
C ASP A 209 -16.28 2.60 9.10
N GLY A 210 -17.19 3.33 9.73
CA GLY A 210 -17.09 3.67 11.15
C GLY A 210 -17.04 2.47 12.10
N ALA A 211 -17.67 1.34 11.74
CA ALA A 211 -17.62 0.09 12.49
C ALA A 211 -16.26 -0.62 12.36
N MET A 212 -15.43 -0.25 11.35
CA MET A 212 -14.09 -0.78 11.15
C MET A 212 -12.99 0.12 11.75
N LYS A 213 -13.33 1.12 12.53
CA LYS A 213 -12.33 1.90 13.30
C LYS A 213 -11.39 1.04 14.14
N PRO A 214 -11.84 -0.04 14.82
CA PRO A 214 -10.93 -0.96 15.50
C PRO A 214 -9.89 -1.58 14.55
N PHE A 215 -10.25 -1.91 13.30
CA PHE A 215 -9.30 -2.44 12.32
C PHE A 215 -8.21 -1.43 11.94
N ARG A 216 -8.55 -0.15 11.88
CA ARG A 216 -7.57 0.92 11.65
C ARG A 216 -6.71 1.17 12.90
N GLN A 217 -7.29 1.09 14.11
CA GLN A 217 -6.55 1.12 15.37
C GLN A 217 -5.56 -0.04 15.46
N LEU A 218 -5.96 -1.26 15.03
CA LEU A 218 -5.08 -2.42 14.92
C LEU A 218 -3.80 -2.10 14.14
N GLN A 219 -3.88 -1.32 13.05
CA GLN A 219 -2.67 -0.99 12.28
C GLN A 219 -1.65 -0.25 13.15
N TYR A 220 -2.09 0.73 13.93
CA TYR A 220 -1.21 1.46 14.84
C TYR A 220 -0.68 0.56 15.98
N ASP A 221 -1.59 -0.13 16.67
CA ASP A 221 -1.23 -0.90 17.87
C ASP A 221 -0.36 -2.11 17.54
N TYR A 222 -0.65 -2.79 16.44
CA TYR A 222 0.15 -3.93 15.99
C TYR A 222 1.56 -3.51 15.55
N TYR A 223 1.66 -2.49 14.71
CA TYR A 223 2.95 -2.09 14.15
C TYR A 223 3.76 -1.22 15.12
N ARG A 224 3.19 -0.09 15.56
CA ARG A 224 3.93 0.89 16.34
C ARG A 224 4.11 0.47 17.79
N ASN A 225 3.03 0.05 18.45
CA ASN A 225 3.07 -0.35 19.84
C ASN A 225 3.55 -1.79 20.02
N GLY A 226 3.32 -2.66 19.04
CA GLY A 226 3.72 -4.07 19.03
C GLY A 226 5.11 -4.29 18.43
N LEU A 227 5.20 -4.41 17.10
CA LEU A 227 6.44 -4.81 16.41
C LEU A 227 7.61 -3.86 16.64
N ASP A 228 7.38 -2.54 16.55
CA ASP A 228 8.45 -1.56 16.78
C ASP A 228 8.98 -1.62 18.22
N ALA A 229 8.12 -1.90 19.20
CA ALA A 229 8.52 -2.04 20.59
C ALA A 229 9.34 -3.31 20.86
N MET A 230 9.22 -4.36 20.02
CA MET A 230 9.99 -5.62 20.18
C MET A 230 11.50 -5.39 20.07
N SER A 231 11.94 -4.39 19.31
CA SER A 231 13.37 -4.07 19.20
C SER A 231 14.01 -3.66 20.54
N THR A 232 13.22 -3.08 21.43
CA THR A 232 13.65 -2.67 22.76
C THR A 232 13.35 -3.72 23.83
N ASN A 233 12.17 -4.33 23.75
CA ASN A 233 11.71 -5.37 24.69
C ASN A 233 10.74 -6.31 23.98
N ALA A 234 11.21 -7.49 23.59
CA ALA A 234 10.43 -8.47 22.84
C ALA A 234 9.18 -8.97 23.60
N GLU A 235 9.27 -9.13 24.93
CA GLU A 235 8.14 -9.58 25.76
C GLU A 235 7.04 -8.49 25.82
N ARG A 236 7.42 -7.25 26.03
CA ARG A 236 6.48 -6.13 26.03
C ARG A 236 5.84 -5.94 24.66
N GLY A 237 6.64 -6.00 23.59
CA GLY A 237 6.13 -5.90 22.21
C GLY A 237 5.13 -7.00 21.90
N ARG A 238 5.42 -8.28 22.29
CA ARG A 238 4.48 -9.39 22.14
C ARG A 238 3.20 -9.16 22.93
N ALA A 239 3.28 -8.72 24.19
CA ALA A 239 2.10 -8.44 25.00
C ALA A 239 1.21 -7.36 24.36
N ASN A 240 1.82 -6.32 23.76
CA ASN A 240 1.07 -5.30 23.03
C ASN A 240 0.41 -5.86 21.76
N VAL A 241 1.10 -6.72 21.00
CA VAL A 241 0.50 -7.45 19.87
C VAL A 241 -0.67 -8.29 20.34
N THR A 242 -0.53 -9.03 21.45
CA THR A 242 -1.62 -9.82 22.04
C THR A 242 -2.83 -8.94 22.33
N THR A 243 -2.63 -7.80 22.99
CA THR A 243 -3.70 -6.85 23.28
C THR A 243 -4.38 -6.36 22.00
N ALA A 244 -3.62 -5.96 20.97
CA ALA A 244 -4.19 -5.49 19.70
C ALA A 244 -5.02 -6.59 18.99
N LEU A 245 -4.62 -7.86 19.09
CA LEU A 245 -5.40 -8.97 18.52
C LEU A 245 -6.67 -9.25 19.33
N GLU A 246 -6.59 -9.21 20.66
CA GLU A 246 -7.71 -9.48 21.58
C GLU A 246 -8.77 -8.37 21.59
N THR A 247 -8.35 -7.13 21.36
CA THR A 247 -9.24 -5.95 21.31
C THR A 247 -9.59 -5.60 19.87
N ASP A 248 -8.64 -5.08 19.11
CA ASP A 248 -8.93 -4.39 17.86
C ASP A 248 -9.28 -5.35 16.71
N LEU A 249 -8.48 -6.42 16.52
CA LEU A 249 -8.76 -7.39 15.47
C LEU A 249 -10.07 -8.14 15.74
N LYS A 250 -10.24 -8.61 16.96
CA LYS A 250 -11.44 -9.34 17.37
C LYS A 250 -12.68 -8.45 17.25
N GLN A 251 -12.63 -7.22 17.78
CA GLN A 251 -13.75 -6.28 17.70
C GLN A 251 -14.12 -5.94 16.26
N SER A 252 -13.14 -5.70 15.38
CA SER A 252 -13.40 -5.41 13.97
C SER A 252 -14.12 -6.55 13.25
N HIS A 253 -13.80 -7.80 13.61
CA HIS A 253 -14.47 -8.98 13.05
C HIS A 253 -15.89 -9.16 13.62
N GLU A 254 -16.10 -8.86 14.91
CA GLU A 254 -17.41 -8.92 15.56
C GLU A 254 -18.35 -7.83 15.05
N ASP A 255 -17.85 -6.60 14.87
CA ASP A 255 -18.65 -5.46 14.38
C ASP A 255 -19.01 -5.58 12.89
N ARG A 256 -18.15 -6.18 12.09
CA ARG A 256 -18.35 -6.38 10.64
C ARG A 256 -17.98 -7.81 10.20
N PRO A 257 -18.78 -8.82 10.55
CA PRO A 257 -18.45 -10.24 10.29
C PRO A 257 -18.36 -10.58 8.80
N LEU A 258 -18.98 -9.79 7.92
CA LEU A 258 -18.94 -9.99 6.47
C LEU A 258 -17.79 -9.25 5.78
N SER A 259 -17.08 -8.37 6.50
CA SER A 259 -15.87 -7.73 5.98
C SER A 259 -14.76 -8.75 5.82
N LEU A 260 -14.09 -8.71 4.67
CA LEU A 260 -12.94 -9.57 4.40
C LEU A 260 -11.60 -8.95 4.83
N LEU A 261 -11.59 -7.72 5.33
CA LEU A 261 -10.35 -7.07 5.77
C LEU A 261 -9.60 -7.87 6.87
N PRO A 262 -10.25 -8.33 7.96
CA PRO A 262 -9.58 -9.16 8.96
C PRO A 262 -9.02 -10.47 8.39
N GLN A 263 -9.75 -11.10 7.46
CA GLN A 263 -9.30 -12.32 6.80
C GLN A 263 -8.08 -12.05 5.90
N ILE A 264 -8.14 -11.01 5.06
CA ILE A 264 -7.03 -10.61 4.17
C ILE A 264 -5.79 -10.27 5.02
N TRP A 265 -5.98 -9.53 6.12
CA TRP A 265 -4.89 -9.17 7.02
C TRP A 265 -4.24 -10.42 7.64
N THR A 266 -5.03 -11.35 8.16
CA THR A 266 -4.53 -12.59 8.73
C THR A 266 -3.87 -13.50 7.69
N ASP A 267 -4.31 -13.48 6.43
CA ASP A 267 -3.65 -14.23 5.34
C ASP A 267 -2.19 -13.82 5.17
N TYR A 268 -1.90 -12.51 5.06
CA TYR A 268 -0.51 -12.08 4.87
C TYR A 268 0.30 -11.96 6.17
N LYS A 269 -0.35 -12.00 7.34
CA LYS A 269 0.29 -12.00 8.66
C LYS A 269 0.53 -13.38 9.26
N ARG A 270 0.03 -14.46 8.66
CA ARG A 270 0.02 -15.80 9.25
C ARG A 270 1.39 -16.28 9.74
N ASP A 271 2.44 -16.10 8.94
CA ASP A 271 3.77 -16.59 9.28
C ASP A 271 4.43 -15.72 10.35
N GLU A 272 4.20 -14.40 10.30
CA GLU A 272 4.66 -13.44 11.29
C GLU A 272 3.99 -13.70 12.66
N LEU A 273 2.67 -13.85 12.69
CA LEU A 273 1.91 -14.17 13.90
C LEU A 273 2.35 -15.50 14.50
N SER A 274 2.49 -16.54 13.68
CA SER A 274 2.99 -17.84 14.16
C SER A 274 4.38 -17.70 14.80
N SER A 275 5.27 -16.91 14.22
CA SER A 275 6.64 -16.71 14.73
C SER A 275 6.69 -15.88 16.01
N ILE A 276 5.74 -14.97 16.22
CA ILE A 276 5.64 -14.15 17.44
C ILE A 276 5.34 -15.03 18.67
N TYR A 277 4.51 -16.07 18.52
CA TYR A 277 4.02 -16.89 19.63
C TYR A 277 4.69 -18.25 19.77
N LYS A 278 5.26 -18.81 18.70
CA LYS A 278 5.91 -20.12 18.73
C LYS A 278 6.99 -20.19 19.82
N GLY A 279 6.83 -21.10 20.77
CA GLY A 279 7.75 -21.28 21.90
C GLY A 279 7.75 -20.13 22.93
N LYS A 280 6.78 -19.21 22.88
CA LYS A 280 6.73 -18.01 23.72
C LYS A 280 5.32 -17.76 24.26
N GLY A 281 5.24 -17.05 25.38
CA GLY A 281 3.97 -16.75 26.03
C GLY A 281 3.41 -17.90 26.87
N THR A 282 2.26 -17.66 27.50
CA THR A 282 1.55 -18.68 28.29
C THR A 282 0.64 -19.54 27.41
N GLN A 283 0.32 -20.77 27.85
CA GLN A 283 -0.62 -21.60 27.11
C GLN A 283 -2.01 -20.96 26.97
N LYS A 284 -2.45 -20.22 27.98
CA LYS A 284 -3.72 -19.50 27.93
C LYS A 284 -3.70 -18.40 26.85
N GLU A 285 -2.64 -17.61 26.79
CA GLU A 285 -2.43 -16.58 25.76
C GLU A 285 -2.46 -17.21 24.37
N LYS A 286 -1.66 -18.24 24.13
CA LYS A 286 -1.57 -18.96 22.86
C LYS A 286 -2.91 -19.53 22.42
N GLN A 287 -3.66 -20.16 23.34
CA GLN A 287 -4.98 -20.71 23.02
C GLN A 287 -5.97 -19.61 22.66
N ASN A 288 -6.00 -18.50 23.37
CA ASN A 288 -6.89 -17.38 23.08
C ASN A 288 -6.59 -16.76 21.73
N ILE A 289 -5.31 -16.53 21.40
CA ILE A 289 -4.89 -16.01 20.08
C ILE A 289 -5.24 -17.00 18.97
N TYR A 290 -5.00 -18.29 19.17
CA TYR A 290 -5.43 -19.32 18.24
C TYR A 290 -6.93 -19.24 17.96
N ASP A 291 -7.76 -19.16 18.99
CA ASP A 291 -9.22 -19.15 18.88
C ASP A 291 -9.70 -17.91 18.07
N ILE A 292 -9.11 -16.74 18.34
CA ILE A 292 -9.42 -15.51 17.60
C ILE A 292 -9.04 -15.67 16.11
N LEU A 293 -7.80 -16.08 15.83
CA LEU A 293 -7.31 -16.20 14.45
C LEU A 293 -8.05 -17.30 13.68
N PHE A 294 -8.39 -18.39 14.34
CA PHE A 294 -9.18 -19.46 13.73
C PHE A 294 -10.62 -19.01 13.42
N SER A 295 -11.25 -18.23 14.28
CA SER A 295 -12.60 -17.69 14.04
C SER A 295 -12.65 -16.77 12.82
N ILE A 296 -11.58 -16.00 12.58
CA ILE A 296 -11.48 -15.06 11.46
C ILE A 296 -11.08 -15.80 10.17
N ASN A 297 -10.11 -16.72 10.27
CA ASN A 297 -9.51 -17.35 9.10
C ASN A 297 -9.13 -18.81 9.36
N ALA A 298 -10.13 -19.65 9.42
CA ALA A 298 -9.95 -21.10 9.60
C ALA A 298 -9.14 -21.76 8.46
N SER A 299 -9.09 -21.15 7.28
CA SER A 299 -8.32 -21.68 6.14
C SER A 299 -6.81 -21.75 6.41
N GLN A 300 -6.32 -20.92 7.33
CA GLN A 300 -4.91 -20.87 7.74
C GLN A 300 -4.60 -21.72 8.99
N ASN A 301 -5.46 -22.68 9.35
CA ASN A 301 -5.33 -23.48 10.58
C ASN A 301 -3.92 -24.08 10.76
N MET A 302 -3.28 -24.55 9.69
CA MET A 302 -1.92 -25.10 9.77
C MET A 302 -0.87 -24.10 10.30
N ALA A 303 -1.09 -22.80 10.07
CA ALA A 303 -0.25 -21.75 10.64
C ALA A 303 -0.64 -21.47 12.09
N TRP A 304 -1.94 -21.46 12.40
CA TRP A 304 -2.44 -21.18 13.75
C TRP A 304 -2.05 -22.30 14.76
N GLU A 305 -2.00 -23.56 14.34
CA GLU A 305 -1.53 -24.65 15.19
C GLU A 305 -0.09 -24.44 15.70
N LYS A 306 0.78 -23.81 14.90
CA LYS A 306 2.16 -23.49 15.31
C LYS A 306 2.23 -22.51 16.49
N ILE A 307 1.18 -21.73 16.72
CA ILE A 307 1.08 -20.80 17.86
C ILE A 307 1.04 -21.59 19.18
N LYS A 308 0.40 -22.74 19.18
CA LYS A 308 0.25 -23.59 20.36
C LYS A 308 1.53 -24.36 20.76
N GLU A 309 2.47 -24.49 19.80
CA GLU A 309 3.78 -25.08 20.07
C GLU A 309 4.64 -24.10 20.91
#